data_f89a64619eb8a7fcbdd7641182c1cefe
#
_entry.id   f89a64619eb8a7fcbdd7641182c1cefe
#
_cell.length_a   1.000
_cell.length_b   1.000
_cell.length_c   1.000
_cell.angle_alpha   90.00
_cell.angle_beta   90.00
_cell.angle_gamma   90.00
#
_symmetry.space_group_name_H-M   'P 1'
#
loop_
_entity.id
_entity.type
_entity.pdbx_description
1 polymer ?
#
loop_
_entity_poly.entity_id
_entity_poly.type
_entity_poly.pdbx_seq_one_letter_code
_entity_poly.pdbx_strand_id
1 'polypeptide(L)'
;NMVGAGGVHHLDKRGERGMYVTFLASSFRTLRFGLNESHAKGMALQVNYLLDHGAVRIGEDGRFSLDLAKTKKAVTGLTHDIMTLQARGDYAGVKALLDKMVVIRPEVQRVLDQLEGVPIDIAPRFVTADALLRTVR
;
A
#
# COMPACT_ATOMS: atom_id res chain seq x y z
N ASN A 1 4.26 9.93 44.08
CA ASN A 1 4.28 10.55 42.74
C ASN A 1 4.96 9.62 41.75
N MET A 2 4.18 8.71 41.17
CA MET A 2 4.66 7.92 40.02
C MET A 2 4.04 8.52 38.76
N VAL A 3 4.84 9.27 38.02
CA VAL A 3 4.55 9.65 36.63
C VAL A 3 4.81 8.40 35.79
N GLY A 4 3.74 7.72 35.36
CA GLY A 4 3.87 6.56 34.50
C GLY A 4 4.48 6.97 33.16
N ALA A 5 5.67 6.45 32.87
CA ALA A 5 6.28 6.50 31.56
C ALA A 5 5.28 5.82 30.59
N GLY A 6 4.74 6.57 29.65
CA GLY A 6 3.90 6.07 28.58
C GLY A 6 4.71 5.06 27.77
N GLY A 7 4.50 3.77 28.04
CA GLY A 7 5.16 2.70 27.31
C GLY A 7 4.72 2.76 25.86
N VAL A 8 5.68 2.88 24.94
CA VAL A 8 5.44 2.62 23.52
C VAL A 8 5.01 1.17 23.43
N HIS A 9 3.74 0.92 23.16
CA HIS A 9 3.24 -0.42 22.95
C HIS A 9 3.85 -0.97 21.65
N HIS A 10 4.92 -1.74 21.77
CA HIS A 10 5.43 -2.51 20.66
C HIS A 10 4.43 -3.61 20.33
N LEU A 11 4.00 -3.66 19.07
CA LEU A 11 3.23 -4.78 18.55
C LEU A 11 4.04 -6.08 18.74
N ASP A 12 3.37 -7.13 19.19
CA ASP A 12 3.96 -8.46 19.15
C ASP A 12 4.18 -8.91 17.68
N LYS A 13 4.90 -10.01 17.47
CA LYS A 13 5.20 -10.51 16.11
C LYS A 13 3.93 -10.80 15.28
N ARG A 14 2.83 -11.16 15.92
CA ARG A 14 1.56 -11.43 15.25
C ARG A 14 0.88 -10.13 14.80
N GLY A 15 0.82 -9.15 15.66
CA GLY A 15 0.28 -7.83 15.35
C GLY A 15 1.09 -7.12 14.28
N GLU A 16 2.42 -7.20 14.37
CA GLU A 16 3.32 -6.65 13.38
C GLU A 16 3.13 -7.29 11.99
N ARG A 17 3.03 -8.63 11.92
CA ARG A 17 2.71 -9.33 10.68
C ARG A 17 1.36 -8.89 10.12
N GLY A 18 0.34 -8.79 10.98
CA GLY A 18 -1.01 -8.32 10.61
C GLY A 18 -0.98 -6.95 9.98
N MET A 19 -0.21 -6.02 10.54
CA MET A 19 -0.04 -4.67 10.02
C MET A 19 0.51 -4.68 8.57
N TYR A 20 1.58 -5.43 8.30
CA TYR A 20 2.16 -5.49 6.96
C TYR A 20 1.25 -6.21 5.95
N VAL A 21 0.51 -7.23 6.36
CA VAL A 21 -0.48 -7.91 5.50
C VAL A 21 -1.61 -6.93 5.14
N THR A 22 -2.11 -6.19 6.11
CA THR A 22 -3.16 -5.16 5.89
C THR A 22 -2.65 -4.05 4.98
N PHE A 23 -1.42 -3.60 5.17
CA PHE A 23 -0.79 -2.61 4.28
C PHE A 23 -0.75 -3.10 2.83
N LEU A 24 -0.31 -4.35 2.58
CA LEU A 24 -0.28 -4.92 1.24
C LEU A 24 -1.68 -5.02 0.62
N ALA A 25 -2.66 -5.53 1.36
CA ALA A 25 -4.03 -5.60 0.88
C ALA A 25 -4.58 -4.21 0.50
N SER A 26 -4.31 -3.20 1.33
CA SER A 26 -4.70 -1.81 1.06
C SER A 26 -3.97 -1.23 -0.15
N SER A 27 -2.73 -1.65 -0.40
CA SER A 27 -1.97 -1.22 -1.58
C SER A 27 -2.64 -1.66 -2.88
N PHE A 28 -3.11 -2.90 -2.96
CA PHE A 28 -3.86 -3.39 -4.13
C PHE A 28 -5.17 -2.65 -4.32
N ARG A 29 -5.88 -2.31 -3.24
CA ARG A 29 -7.08 -1.46 -3.31
C ARG A 29 -6.77 -0.12 -3.97
N THR A 30 -5.67 0.52 -3.62
CA THR A 30 -5.26 1.81 -4.20
C THR A 30 -4.83 1.66 -5.66
N LEU A 31 -4.05 0.63 -5.98
CA LEU A 31 -3.52 0.39 -7.33
C LEU A 31 -4.60 0.07 -8.38
N ARG A 32 -5.80 -0.38 -7.96
CA ARG A 32 -6.96 -0.58 -8.87
C ARG A 32 -7.34 0.66 -9.67
N PHE A 33 -7.05 1.85 -9.16
CA PHE A 33 -7.37 3.12 -9.81
C PHE A 33 -6.27 3.59 -10.78
N GLY A 34 -5.25 2.77 -11.00
CA GLY A 34 -4.11 3.10 -11.85
C GLY A 34 -3.09 4.00 -11.15
N LEU A 35 -2.14 4.53 -11.94
CA LEU A 35 -0.99 5.29 -11.44
C LEU A 35 -1.08 6.81 -11.68
N ASN A 36 -2.27 7.34 -11.89
CA ASN A 36 -2.42 8.77 -12.16
C ASN A 36 -2.20 9.61 -10.89
N GLU A 37 -2.64 9.10 -9.75
CA GLU A 37 -2.54 9.78 -8.46
C GLU A 37 -1.22 9.53 -7.75
N SER A 38 -0.71 10.53 -7.03
CA SER A 38 0.55 10.44 -6.28
C SER A 38 0.54 9.34 -5.21
N HIS A 39 -0.60 9.09 -4.57
CA HIS A 39 -0.74 7.98 -3.61
C HIS A 39 -0.56 6.62 -4.28
N ALA A 40 -1.16 6.41 -5.46
CA ALA A 40 -1.00 5.17 -6.21
C ALA A 40 0.46 4.96 -6.67
N LYS A 41 1.13 6.03 -7.11
CA LYS A 41 2.57 6.00 -7.43
C LYS A 41 3.41 5.57 -6.24
N GLY A 42 3.15 6.15 -5.06
CA GLY A 42 3.81 5.77 -3.82
C GLY A 42 3.55 4.32 -3.41
N MET A 43 2.34 3.81 -3.62
CA MET A 43 2.01 2.40 -3.36
C MET A 43 2.72 1.47 -4.34
N ALA A 44 2.74 1.78 -5.65
CA ALA A 44 3.46 0.99 -6.65
C ALA A 44 4.95 0.91 -6.32
N LEU A 45 5.56 2.04 -5.98
CA LEU A 45 6.97 2.09 -5.57
C LEU A 45 7.25 1.17 -4.38
N GLN A 46 6.44 1.25 -3.33
CA GLN A 46 6.62 0.44 -2.12
C GLN A 46 6.43 -1.05 -2.41
N VAL A 47 5.37 -1.44 -3.11
CA VAL A 47 5.09 -2.83 -3.47
C VAL A 47 6.23 -3.40 -4.31
N ASN A 48 6.67 -2.69 -5.34
CA ASN A 48 7.75 -3.13 -6.22
C ASN A 48 9.10 -3.22 -5.49
N TYR A 49 9.37 -2.30 -4.57
CA TYR A 49 10.58 -2.37 -3.73
C TYR A 49 10.57 -3.62 -2.83
N LEU A 50 9.41 -3.94 -2.23
CA LEU A 50 9.25 -5.16 -1.42
C LEU A 50 9.42 -6.44 -2.24
N LEU A 51 8.91 -6.44 -3.49
CA LEU A 51 9.09 -7.56 -4.44
C LEU A 51 10.57 -7.75 -4.80
N ASP A 52 11.28 -6.68 -5.16
CA ASP A 52 12.70 -6.73 -5.54
C ASP A 52 13.59 -7.25 -4.40
N HIS A 53 13.22 -6.98 -3.16
CA HIS A 53 13.97 -7.44 -1.98
C HIS A 53 13.49 -8.81 -1.46
N GLY A 54 12.58 -9.47 -2.18
CA GLY A 54 12.02 -10.77 -1.80
C GLY A 54 11.30 -10.77 -0.46
N ALA A 55 10.87 -9.58 -0.01
CA ALA A 55 10.07 -9.38 1.19
C ALA A 55 8.61 -9.82 0.97
N VAL A 56 8.13 -9.63 -0.25
CA VAL A 56 6.84 -10.09 -0.74
C VAL A 56 7.06 -10.99 -1.95
N ARG A 57 6.26 -12.02 -2.10
CA ARG A 57 6.18 -12.87 -3.29
C ARG A 57 4.72 -13.00 -3.68
N ILE A 58 4.45 -12.93 -4.97
CA ILE A 58 3.12 -13.13 -5.55
C ILE A 58 3.20 -14.42 -6.39
N GLY A 59 2.35 -15.40 -6.05
CA GLY A 59 2.24 -16.65 -6.78
C GLY A 59 1.47 -16.48 -8.09
N GLU A 60 1.48 -17.54 -8.91
CA GLU A 60 0.71 -17.58 -10.16
C GLU A 60 -0.80 -17.54 -9.89
N ASP A 61 -1.23 -18.02 -8.73
CA ASP A 61 -2.60 -17.99 -8.22
C ASP A 61 -3.04 -16.62 -7.67
N GLY A 62 -2.18 -15.60 -7.75
CA GLY A 62 -2.43 -14.25 -7.22
C GLY A 62 -2.32 -14.14 -5.70
N ARG A 63 -2.01 -15.22 -4.99
CA ARG A 63 -1.78 -15.15 -3.54
C ARG A 63 -0.41 -14.55 -3.26
N PHE A 64 -0.34 -13.71 -2.24
CA PHE A 64 0.93 -13.16 -1.80
C PHE A 64 1.36 -13.73 -0.44
N SER A 65 2.65 -13.88 -0.28
CA SER A 65 3.31 -14.27 0.97
C SER A 65 4.29 -13.19 1.41
N LEU A 66 4.46 -13.05 2.71
CA LEU A 66 5.28 -12.02 3.33
C LEU A 66 6.32 -12.65 4.24
N ASP A 67 7.59 -12.29 4.03
CA ASP A 67 8.71 -12.54 4.95
C ASP A 67 8.88 -11.32 5.85
N LEU A 68 8.54 -11.45 7.12
CA LEU A 68 8.55 -10.33 8.06
C LEU A 68 9.93 -9.69 8.25
N ALA A 69 10.99 -10.49 8.34
CA ALA A 69 12.34 -10.00 8.55
C ALA A 69 12.83 -9.20 7.33
N LYS A 70 12.59 -9.74 6.13
CA LYS A 70 12.92 -9.06 4.88
C LYS A 70 12.09 -7.80 4.67
N THR A 71 10.80 -7.84 5.06
CA THR A 71 9.92 -6.67 4.97
C THR A 71 10.45 -5.52 5.80
N LYS A 72 10.81 -5.76 7.06
CA LYS A 72 11.42 -4.75 7.91
C LYS A 72 12.69 -4.15 7.30
N LYS A 73 13.58 -5.02 6.83
CA LYS A 73 14.83 -4.60 6.17
C LYS A 73 14.55 -3.77 4.93
N ALA A 74 13.61 -4.18 4.10
CA ALA A 74 13.26 -3.47 2.87
C ALA A 74 12.62 -2.10 3.17
N VAL A 75 11.71 -2.01 4.14
CA VAL A 75 11.11 -0.73 4.55
C VAL A 75 12.18 0.23 5.06
N THR A 76 13.10 -0.24 5.93
CA THR A 76 14.22 0.58 6.41
C THR A 76 15.12 1.02 5.25
N GLY A 77 15.44 0.12 4.31
CA GLY A 77 16.24 0.41 3.14
C GLY A 77 15.59 1.46 2.24
N LEU A 78 14.33 1.30 1.91
CA LEU A 78 13.58 2.27 1.11
C LEU A 78 13.54 3.66 1.77
N THR A 79 13.28 3.70 3.08
CA THR A 79 13.29 4.95 3.83
C THR A 79 14.66 5.63 3.76
N HIS A 80 15.74 4.87 3.97
CA HIS A 80 17.10 5.38 3.87
C HIS A 80 17.39 5.93 2.46
N ASP A 81 17.02 5.21 1.42
CA ASP A 81 17.27 5.61 0.04
C ASP A 81 16.54 6.91 -0.29
N ILE A 82 15.24 7.01 0.04
CA ILE A 82 14.44 8.22 -0.18
C ILE A 82 15.02 9.41 0.59
N MET A 83 15.32 9.23 1.88
CA MET A 83 15.88 10.29 2.71
C MET A 83 17.26 10.74 2.22
N THR A 84 18.07 9.83 1.71
CA THR A 84 19.39 10.14 1.12
C THR A 84 19.25 10.96 -0.15
N LEU A 85 18.36 10.57 -1.05
CA LEU A 85 18.06 11.32 -2.29
C LEU A 85 17.57 12.74 -1.98
N GLN A 86 16.68 12.86 -1.00
CA GLN A 86 16.15 14.16 -0.56
C GLN A 86 17.25 15.03 0.06
N ALA A 87 18.06 14.47 0.97
CA ALA A 87 19.14 15.21 1.64
C ALA A 87 20.22 15.72 0.67
N ARG A 88 20.43 15.00 -0.43
CA ARG A 88 21.38 15.38 -1.50
C ARG A 88 20.78 16.29 -2.56
N GLY A 89 19.47 16.50 -2.56
CA GLY A 89 18.78 17.21 -3.65
C GLY A 89 18.94 16.51 -5.01
N ASP A 90 19.10 15.17 -5.00
CA ASP A 90 19.35 14.37 -6.20
C ASP A 90 18.07 14.12 -7.00
N TYR A 91 17.69 15.11 -7.77
CA TYR A 91 16.51 15.03 -8.63
C TYR A 91 16.62 13.90 -9.69
N ALA A 92 17.81 13.69 -10.25
CA ALA A 92 18.01 12.63 -11.26
C ALA A 92 17.84 11.25 -10.65
N GLY A 93 18.37 11.02 -9.44
CA GLY A 93 18.20 9.79 -8.68
C GLY A 93 16.73 9.54 -8.30
N VAL A 94 16.01 10.57 -7.86
CA VAL A 94 14.56 10.46 -7.59
C VAL A 94 13.81 10.07 -8.86
N LYS A 95 14.08 10.73 -9.98
CA LYS A 95 13.44 10.40 -11.26
C LYS A 95 13.71 8.96 -11.67
N ALA A 96 14.95 8.50 -11.60
CA ALA A 96 15.34 7.13 -11.92
C ALA A 96 14.63 6.10 -11.02
N LEU A 97 14.51 6.37 -9.72
CA LEU A 97 13.78 5.53 -8.78
C LEU A 97 12.30 5.43 -9.16
N LEU A 98 11.66 6.55 -9.47
CA LEU A 98 10.26 6.59 -9.87
C LEU A 98 10.04 5.87 -11.21
N ASP A 99 10.86 6.15 -12.22
CA ASP A 99 10.76 5.51 -13.55
C ASP A 99 10.88 3.98 -13.46
N LYS A 100 11.73 3.48 -12.55
CA LYS A 100 11.92 2.04 -12.32
C LYS A 100 10.78 1.41 -11.53
N MET A 101 10.29 2.10 -10.49
CA MET A 101 9.43 1.49 -9.48
C MET A 101 7.95 1.82 -9.63
N VAL A 102 7.60 2.91 -10.31
CA VAL A 102 6.19 3.33 -10.46
C VAL A 102 5.61 2.71 -11.73
N VAL A 103 5.47 1.39 -11.70
CA VAL A 103 4.89 0.58 -12.78
C VAL A 103 3.97 -0.48 -12.19
N ILE A 104 2.95 -0.88 -12.94
CA ILE A 104 2.15 -2.07 -12.60
C ILE A 104 2.85 -3.26 -13.25
N ARG A 105 3.48 -4.09 -12.42
CA ARG A 105 4.16 -5.30 -12.90
C ARG A 105 3.16 -6.40 -13.23
N PRO A 106 3.49 -7.35 -14.11
CA PRO A 106 2.57 -8.43 -14.49
C PRO A 106 2.03 -9.24 -13.31
N GLU A 107 2.86 -9.52 -12.31
CA GLU A 107 2.43 -10.22 -11.10
C GLU A 107 1.45 -9.39 -10.25
N VAL A 108 1.63 -8.07 -10.21
CA VAL A 108 0.70 -7.15 -9.54
C VAL A 108 -0.61 -7.07 -10.32
N GLN A 109 -0.54 -6.98 -11.66
CA GLN A 109 -1.71 -6.97 -12.52
C GLN A 109 -2.59 -8.20 -12.31
N ARG A 110 -2.00 -9.41 -12.23
CA ARG A 110 -2.77 -10.64 -11.95
C ARG A 110 -3.60 -10.56 -10.66
N VAL A 111 -3.08 -9.91 -9.62
CA VAL A 111 -3.85 -9.69 -8.38
C VAL A 111 -4.98 -8.70 -8.62
N LEU A 112 -4.72 -7.62 -9.37
CA LEU A 112 -5.73 -6.62 -9.69
C LEU A 112 -6.87 -7.19 -10.53
N ASP A 113 -6.57 -8.06 -11.49
CA ASP A 113 -7.57 -8.74 -12.33
C ASP A 113 -8.52 -9.60 -11.49
N GLN A 114 -8.02 -10.25 -10.43
CA GLN A 114 -8.85 -11.02 -9.50
C GLN A 114 -9.77 -10.14 -8.62
N LEU A 115 -9.46 -8.84 -8.50
CA LEU A 115 -10.27 -7.90 -7.74
C LEU A 115 -11.38 -7.22 -8.55
N GLU A 116 -11.51 -7.52 -9.84
CA GLU A 116 -12.46 -6.84 -10.73
C GLU A 116 -13.91 -6.94 -10.23
N GLY A 117 -14.32 -8.11 -9.71
CA GLY A 117 -15.64 -8.35 -9.14
C GLY A 117 -15.84 -7.85 -7.70
N VAL A 118 -14.79 -7.33 -7.04
CA VAL A 118 -14.90 -6.85 -5.66
C VAL A 118 -15.37 -5.40 -5.65
N PRO A 119 -16.44 -5.05 -4.91
CA PRO A 119 -16.93 -3.67 -4.83
C PRO A 119 -15.81 -2.69 -4.40
N ILE A 120 -15.77 -1.53 -5.06
CA ILE A 120 -14.73 -0.51 -4.80
C ILE A 120 -14.99 0.20 -3.49
N ASP A 121 -16.28 0.50 -3.21
CA ASP A 121 -16.69 1.23 -2.03
C ASP A 121 -18.11 0.86 -1.61
N ILE A 122 -18.53 1.38 -0.45
CA ILE A 122 -19.92 1.32 0.01
C ILE A 122 -20.73 2.25 -0.90
N ALA A 123 -21.79 1.72 -1.54
CA ALA A 123 -22.77 2.53 -2.26
C ALA A 123 -23.93 2.86 -1.30
N PRO A 124 -23.91 4.00 -0.58
CA PRO A 124 -24.96 4.35 0.36
C PRO A 124 -26.25 4.67 -0.37
N ARG A 125 -27.37 4.11 0.10
CA ARG A 125 -28.71 4.49 -0.35
C ARG A 125 -29.28 5.51 0.62
N PHE A 126 -29.43 6.74 0.18
CA PHE A 126 -30.02 7.84 0.99
C PHE A 126 -31.55 7.78 0.92
N VAL A 127 -32.14 6.84 1.66
CA VAL A 127 -33.58 6.54 1.61
C VAL A 127 -34.44 7.77 1.96
N THR A 128 -33.98 8.60 2.87
CA THR A 128 -34.62 9.87 3.25
C THR A 128 -34.59 10.91 2.13
N ALA A 129 -33.48 11.04 1.42
CA ALA A 129 -33.39 11.94 0.27
C ALA A 129 -34.30 11.49 -0.88
N ASP A 130 -34.36 10.19 -1.17
CA ASP A 130 -35.25 9.61 -2.16
C ASP A 130 -36.73 9.86 -1.82
N ALA A 131 -37.11 9.77 -0.54
CA ALA A 131 -38.46 10.04 -0.07
C ALA A 131 -38.83 11.53 -0.24
N LEU A 132 -37.94 12.44 0.13
CA LEU A 132 -38.14 13.89 -0.02
C LEU A 132 -38.27 14.31 -1.49
N LEU A 133 -37.45 13.76 -2.38
CA LEU A 133 -37.52 14.06 -3.82
C LEU A 133 -38.82 13.60 -4.48
N ARG A 134 -39.52 12.58 -3.92
CA ARG A 134 -40.81 12.13 -4.39
C ARG A 134 -42.00 13.01 -3.91
N THR A 135 -41.81 13.73 -2.80
CA THR A 135 -42.85 14.62 -2.24
C THR A 135 -42.83 16.02 -2.86
N VAL A 136 -41.79 16.39 -3.59
CA VAL A 136 -41.62 17.70 -4.25
C VAL A 136 -42.05 17.68 -5.72
N ARG A 137 -42.53 16.53 -6.23
CA ARG A 137 -43.15 16.39 -7.56
C ARG A 137 -44.67 16.34 -7.43
#